data_2fac02d3d3c41d6c4392a0714b6d7ea8
#
_entry.id   2fac02d3d3c41d6c4392a0714b6d7ea8
#
_cell.length_a   1.000
_cell.length_b   1.000
_cell.length_c   1.000
_cell.angle_alpha   90.00
_cell.angle_beta   90.00
_cell.angle_gamma   90.00
#
_symmetry.space_group_name_H-M   'P 1'
#
loop_
_entity.id
_entity.type
_entity.pdbx_description
1 polymer ?
#
loop_
_entity_poly.entity_id
_entity_poly.type
_entity_poly.pdbx_seq_one_letter_code
_entity_poly.pdbx_strand_id
1 'polypeptide(L)'
;MVCRLFAGGTPVFRGALSPTEISACATLAPAIKATVVNRTFTLCPYCQLHNGQIVGGGNGGQNCQCPDCGPIPLAPEDRAAIMLDENWLRSRLRMALDIESRDGVTDLSDGVWRLGDARREPVLLSRSLMRLWADPSIFDRIRVPGAGIRVIAPRAAQMRGVPFPTGIEWLPLEERFTSYGGGIVHLKAGLAPEPSTDADPRIPVHGPFSADFKWVTLDSWPHGPIECTDGQAAVFKALWTFKAVKTVGIRVMRRAGLSSGKPNDLFKVKQRHKGRPEYEGPLHAYRALVESNKREGTYWMPCAGGAAGLP
;
A
#
# COMPACT_ATOMS: atom_id res chain seq x y z
N MET A 1 -4.80 -1.60 2.37
CA MET A 1 -4.64 -2.71 3.32
C MET A 1 -5.57 -3.89 3.01
N VAL A 2 -6.91 -3.76 3.05
CA VAL A 2 -7.85 -4.88 2.78
C VAL A 2 -7.51 -5.62 1.48
N CYS A 3 -7.33 -4.90 0.38
CA CYS A 3 -6.99 -5.49 -0.92
C CYS A 3 -5.67 -6.25 -0.91
N ARG A 4 -4.66 -5.76 -0.20
CA ARG A 4 -3.37 -6.45 -0.04
C ARG A 4 -3.52 -7.76 0.74
N LEU A 5 -4.24 -7.73 1.87
CA LEU A 5 -4.49 -8.93 2.69
C LEU A 5 -5.35 -9.94 1.93
N PHE A 6 -6.35 -9.45 1.20
CA PHE A 6 -7.24 -10.30 0.39
C PHE A 6 -6.50 -10.95 -0.78
N ALA A 7 -5.79 -10.16 -1.58
CA ALA A 7 -5.04 -10.67 -2.74
C ALA A 7 -3.96 -11.69 -2.33
N GLY A 8 -3.27 -11.44 -1.22
CA GLY A 8 -2.24 -12.34 -0.70
C GLY A 8 -2.78 -13.65 -0.15
N GLY A 9 -3.98 -13.64 0.44
CA GLY A 9 -4.62 -14.82 1.05
C GLY A 9 -3.84 -15.45 2.20
N THR A 10 -2.73 -14.82 2.61
CA THR A 10 -1.82 -15.31 3.65
C THR A 10 -1.65 -14.25 4.73
N PRO A 11 -1.35 -14.66 5.97
CA PRO A 11 -1.08 -13.72 7.05
C PRO A 11 0.09 -12.79 6.71
N VAL A 12 -0.05 -11.52 7.08
CA VAL A 12 0.99 -10.49 6.94
C VAL A 12 1.51 -10.12 8.33
N PHE A 13 2.83 -10.08 8.48
CA PHE A 13 3.44 -9.70 9.74
C PHE A 13 3.15 -8.24 10.08
N ARG A 14 2.91 -7.99 11.35
CA ARG A 14 2.67 -6.64 11.85
C ARG A 14 3.84 -5.70 11.56
N GLY A 15 5.07 -6.19 11.68
CA GLY A 15 6.28 -5.44 11.34
C GLY A 15 6.46 -5.15 9.83
N ALA A 16 5.73 -5.85 8.95
CA ALA A 16 5.73 -5.60 7.51
C ALA A 16 4.64 -4.62 7.05
N LEU A 17 3.84 -4.11 8.00
CA LEU A 17 2.82 -3.11 7.71
C LEU A 17 3.42 -1.71 7.71
N SER A 18 2.96 -0.88 6.78
CA SER A 18 3.25 0.54 6.81
C SER A 18 2.53 1.22 7.99
N PRO A 19 3.00 2.39 8.47
CA PRO A 19 2.32 3.14 9.51
C PRO A 19 0.85 3.45 9.20
N THR A 20 0.53 3.72 7.94
CA THR A 20 -0.86 3.92 7.47
C THR A 20 -1.68 2.65 7.55
N GLU A 21 -1.09 1.49 7.25
CA GLU A 21 -1.76 0.19 7.41
C GLU A 21 -1.99 -0.16 8.87
N ILE A 22 -1.04 0.15 9.75
CA ILE A 22 -1.20 -0.03 11.21
C ILE A 22 -2.36 0.83 11.74
N SER A 23 -2.44 2.09 11.33
CA SER A 23 -3.55 2.98 11.69
C SER A 23 -4.90 2.45 11.16
N ALA A 24 -4.90 1.94 9.91
CA ALA A 24 -6.09 1.34 9.32
C ALA A 24 -6.54 0.05 10.03
N CYS A 25 -5.64 -0.69 10.68
CA CYS A 25 -6.00 -1.86 11.47
C CYS A 25 -6.99 -1.54 12.60
N ALA A 26 -6.86 -0.38 13.24
CA ALA A 26 -7.78 0.04 14.30
C ALA A 26 -9.19 0.29 13.76
N THR A 27 -9.29 0.95 12.60
CA THR A 27 -10.57 1.24 11.94
C THR A 27 -11.24 -0.02 11.39
N LEU A 28 -10.43 -1.01 10.96
CA LEU A 28 -10.89 -2.24 10.36
C LEU A 28 -10.79 -3.45 11.31
N ALA A 29 -10.77 -3.20 12.63
CA ALA A 29 -10.64 -4.27 13.63
C ALA A 29 -11.61 -5.45 13.41
N PRO A 30 -12.89 -5.26 13.03
CA PRO A 30 -13.80 -6.37 12.76
C PRO A 30 -13.42 -7.22 11.55
N ALA A 31 -12.61 -6.66 10.64
CA ALA A 31 -12.18 -7.32 9.41
C ALA A 31 -10.86 -8.08 9.57
N ILE A 32 -10.20 -7.94 10.71
CA ILE A 32 -8.83 -8.40 10.90
C ILE A 32 -8.79 -9.44 12.01
N LYS A 33 -8.19 -10.58 11.69
CA LYS A 33 -7.87 -11.63 12.66
C LYS A 33 -6.39 -11.57 13.00
N ALA A 34 -6.07 -11.47 14.28
CA ALA A 34 -4.72 -11.70 14.77
C ALA A 34 -4.40 -13.20 14.67
N THR A 35 -3.21 -13.50 14.22
CA THR A 35 -2.72 -14.88 14.12
C THR A 35 -1.24 -14.94 14.43
N VAL A 36 -0.75 -16.12 14.73
CA VAL A 36 0.68 -16.40 14.90
C VAL A 36 1.09 -17.31 13.75
N VAL A 37 2.13 -16.91 13.04
CA VAL A 37 2.65 -17.71 11.93
C VAL A 37 3.96 -18.35 12.35
N ASN A 38 4.03 -19.67 12.21
CA ASN A 38 5.30 -20.38 12.34
C ASN A 38 6.10 -20.15 11.06
N ARG A 39 7.13 -19.34 11.15
CA ARG A 39 8.10 -19.12 10.08
C ARG A 39 9.45 -19.67 10.46
N THR A 40 10.20 -20.02 9.43
CA THR A 40 11.61 -20.41 9.57
C THR A 40 12.53 -19.19 9.56
N PHE A 41 12.08 -18.08 8.97
CA PHE A 41 12.85 -16.83 8.84
C PHE A 41 12.00 -15.62 9.19
N THR A 42 12.66 -14.59 9.75
CA THR A 42 12.06 -13.28 10.01
C THR A 42 13.06 -12.18 9.72
N LEU A 43 12.56 -10.99 9.40
CA LEU A 43 13.40 -9.81 9.33
C LEU A 43 13.97 -9.52 10.72
N CYS A 44 15.29 -9.31 10.82
CA CYS A 44 15.94 -9.03 12.09
C CYS A 44 15.30 -7.79 12.76
N PRO A 45 14.75 -7.90 13.97
CA PRO A 45 14.10 -6.77 14.64
C PRO A 45 15.09 -5.64 14.99
N TYR A 46 16.38 -5.96 15.12
CA TYR A 46 17.41 -4.98 15.45
C TYR A 46 17.88 -4.17 14.22
N CYS A 47 18.48 -4.80 13.22
CA CYS A 47 19.00 -4.08 12.06
C CYS A 47 17.95 -3.84 10.98
N GLN A 48 16.89 -4.64 10.91
CA GLN A 48 15.83 -4.59 9.89
C GLN A 48 16.36 -4.65 8.43
N LEU A 49 17.56 -5.21 8.25
CA LEU A 49 18.24 -5.33 6.96
C LEU A 49 18.26 -6.78 6.46
N HIS A 50 18.46 -7.74 7.36
CA HIS A 50 18.64 -9.13 7.02
C HIS A 50 17.50 -10.00 7.53
N ASN A 51 17.15 -11.01 6.75
CA ASN A 51 16.30 -12.10 7.22
C ASN A 51 17.19 -13.09 7.99
N GLY A 52 16.89 -13.27 9.27
CA GLY A 52 17.52 -14.27 10.12
C GLY A 52 16.66 -15.50 10.30
N GLN A 53 17.29 -16.66 10.49
CA GLN A 53 16.60 -17.90 10.81
C GLN A 53 16.02 -17.83 12.22
N ILE A 54 14.80 -18.30 12.40
CA ILE A 54 14.18 -18.42 13.72
C ILE A 54 14.64 -19.74 14.33
N VAL A 55 15.32 -19.65 15.46
CA VAL A 55 15.83 -20.81 16.23
C VAL A 55 15.27 -20.78 17.65
N GLY A 56 15.17 -21.97 18.27
CA GLY A 56 14.77 -22.07 19.67
C GLY A 56 15.81 -21.43 20.60
N GLY A 57 15.35 -20.61 21.54
CA GLY A 57 16.18 -20.05 22.61
C GLY A 57 16.16 -20.91 23.87
N GLY A 58 17.17 -20.74 24.73
CA GLY A 58 17.40 -21.58 25.93
C GLY A 58 16.29 -21.58 27.00
N ASN A 59 15.34 -20.61 26.96
CA ASN A 59 14.26 -20.49 27.95
C ASN A 59 12.86 -20.66 27.32
N GLY A 60 12.74 -21.49 26.27
CA GLY A 60 11.47 -21.66 25.54
C GLY A 60 11.09 -20.47 24.65
N GLY A 61 11.90 -19.41 24.61
CA GLY A 61 11.80 -18.28 23.69
C GLY A 61 12.27 -18.66 22.30
N GLN A 62 12.22 -17.71 21.38
CA GLN A 62 12.78 -17.84 20.03
C GLN A 62 13.72 -16.68 19.76
N ASN A 63 14.77 -16.95 18.99
CA ASN A 63 15.75 -15.97 18.55
C ASN A 63 15.75 -15.88 17.02
N CYS A 64 15.97 -14.68 16.51
CA CYS A 64 16.34 -14.45 15.12
C CYS A 64 17.87 -14.54 15.00
N GLN A 65 18.36 -15.54 14.29
CA GLN A 65 19.78 -15.67 13.98
C GLN A 65 20.12 -14.76 12.79
N CYS A 66 20.46 -13.51 13.10
CA CYS A 66 20.84 -12.53 12.09
C CYS A 66 22.30 -12.72 11.68
N PRO A 67 22.65 -12.66 10.37
CA PRO A 67 24.04 -12.78 9.92
C PRO A 67 24.97 -11.73 10.52
N ASP A 68 24.49 -10.50 10.67
CA ASP A 68 25.31 -9.37 11.14
C ASP A 68 25.19 -9.10 12.63
N CYS A 69 24.02 -9.33 13.22
CA CYS A 69 23.73 -8.97 14.62
C CYS A 69 23.87 -10.16 15.57
N GLY A 70 24.00 -11.39 15.06
CA GLY A 70 23.96 -12.59 15.85
C GLY A 70 22.54 -12.96 16.33
N PRO A 71 22.44 -13.73 17.44
CA PRO A 71 21.15 -14.15 17.99
C PRO A 71 20.42 -12.99 18.68
N ILE A 72 19.29 -12.57 18.14
CA ILE A 72 18.42 -11.52 18.69
C ILE A 72 17.14 -12.15 19.24
N PRO A 73 16.80 -11.94 20.52
CA PRO A 73 15.54 -12.43 21.08
C PRO A 73 14.35 -11.88 20.33
N LEU A 74 13.38 -12.73 20.01
CA LEU A 74 12.12 -12.35 19.38
C LEU A 74 11.05 -12.13 20.44
N ALA A 75 10.48 -10.93 20.46
CA ALA A 75 9.30 -10.66 21.24
C ALA A 75 8.06 -11.30 20.59
N PRO A 76 6.99 -11.59 21.37
CA PRO A 76 5.72 -12.09 20.80
C PRO A 76 5.19 -11.21 19.67
N GLU A 77 5.39 -9.90 19.78
CA GLU A 77 4.97 -8.89 18.79
C GLU A 77 5.70 -9.05 17.44
N ASP A 78 6.96 -9.49 17.46
CA ASP A 78 7.74 -9.73 16.24
C ASP A 78 7.20 -10.92 15.43
N ARG A 79 6.39 -11.76 16.05
CA ARG A 79 5.73 -12.93 15.46
C ARG A 79 4.25 -12.69 15.17
N ALA A 80 3.70 -11.60 15.68
CA ALA A 80 2.32 -11.25 15.47
C ALA A 80 2.06 -10.97 13.98
N ALA A 81 1.09 -11.66 13.44
CA ALA A 81 0.62 -11.47 12.09
C ALA A 81 -0.87 -11.16 12.07
N ILE A 82 -1.31 -10.56 11.01
CA ILE A 82 -2.70 -10.29 10.75
C ILE A 82 -3.13 -10.94 9.45
N MET A 83 -4.37 -11.37 9.41
CA MET A 83 -5.03 -11.84 8.20
C MET A 83 -6.41 -11.20 8.07
N LEU A 84 -6.91 -11.14 6.86
CA LEU A 84 -8.28 -10.68 6.61
C LEU A 84 -9.27 -11.77 7.04
N ASP A 85 -10.32 -11.37 7.73
CA ASP A 85 -11.51 -12.21 7.88
C ASP A 85 -12.30 -12.20 6.56
N GLU A 86 -12.08 -13.21 5.74
CA GLU A 86 -12.74 -13.31 4.45
C GLU A 86 -14.26 -13.50 4.56
N ASN A 87 -14.75 -14.11 5.63
CA ASN A 87 -16.18 -14.22 5.88
C ASN A 87 -16.79 -12.84 6.14
N TRP A 88 -16.09 -12.02 6.92
CA TRP A 88 -16.48 -10.64 7.12
C TRP A 88 -16.51 -9.87 5.79
N LEU A 89 -15.45 -9.96 4.97
CA LEU A 89 -15.40 -9.28 3.67
C LEU A 89 -16.57 -9.72 2.76
N ARG A 90 -16.78 -11.03 2.61
CA ARG A 90 -17.85 -11.59 1.78
C ARG A 90 -19.23 -11.13 2.24
N SER A 91 -19.48 -11.18 3.55
CA SER A 91 -20.72 -10.71 4.14
C SER A 91 -20.97 -9.21 3.89
N ARG A 92 -19.94 -8.37 4.08
CA ARG A 92 -20.06 -6.93 3.85
C ARG A 92 -20.24 -6.56 2.39
N LEU A 93 -19.58 -7.26 1.47
CA LEU A 93 -19.78 -7.06 0.03
C LEU A 93 -21.19 -7.45 -0.40
N ARG A 94 -21.73 -8.55 0.13
CA ARG A 94 -23.13 -8.94 -0.13
C ARG A 94 -24.11 -7.85 0.32
N MET A 95 -23.92 -7.31 1.52
CA MET A 95 -24.75 -6.21 2.02
C MET A 95 -24.60 -4.95 1.17
N ALA A 96 -23.38 -4.59 0.77
CA ALA A 96 -23.11 -3.41 -0.03
C ALA A 96 -23.71 -3.46 -1.45
N LEU A 97 -23.95 -4.66 -1.96
CA LEU A 97 -24.53 -4.91 -3.29
C LEU A 97 -26.02 -5.33 -3.26
N ASP A 98 -26.65 -5.25 -2.07
CA ASP A 98 -28.03 -5.67 -1.88
C ASP A 98 -28.31 -7.12 -2.35
N ILE A 99 -27.36 -8.04 -2.06
CA ILE A 99 -27.50 -9.45 -2.40
C ILE A 99 -28.35 -10.15 -1.34
N GLU A 100 -29.60 -10.43 -1.65
CA GLU A 100 -30.59 -11.02 -0.72
C GLU A 100 -30.67 -12.56 -0.85
N SER A 101 -29.92 -13.18 -1.77
CA SER A 101 -30.06 -14.63 -2.02
C SER A 101 -29.78 -15.44 -0.74
N ARG A 102 -30.67 -16.41 -0.42
CA ARG A 102 -30.54 -17.29 0.74
C ARG A 102 -29.46 -18.37 0.56
N ASP A 103 -29.01 -18.58 -0.67
CA ASP A 103 -28.09 -19.66 -1.02
C ASP A 103 -26.66 -19.49 -0.49
N GLY A 104 -26.42 -18.37 0.22
CA GLY A 104 -25.11 -18.10 0.84
C GLY A 104 -24.01 -17.79 -0.17
N VAL A 105 -22.78 -18.01 0.25
CA VAL A 105 -21.58 -17.88 -0.58
C VAL A 105 -21.16 -19.28 -1.05
N THR A 106 -20.91 -19.43 -2.33
CA THR A 106 -20.48 -20.72 -2.91
C THR A 106 -19.01 -20.62 -3.33
N ASP A 107 -18.19 -21.56 -2.87
CA ASP A 107 -16.81 -21.71 -3.32
C ASP A 107 -16.79 -22.30 -4.73
N LEU A 108 -16.16 -21.63 -5.68
CA LEU A 108 -16.05 -22.08 -7.07
C LEU A 108 -14.69 -22.68 -7.37
N SER A 109 -13.64 -22.07 -6.83
CA SER A 109 -12.25 -22.55 -6.86
C SER A 109 -11.44 -21.84 -5.78
N ASP A 110 -10.16 -22.22 -5.61
CA ASP A 110 -9.29 -21.54 -4.64
C ASP A 110 -9.20 -20.03 -4.89
N GLY A 111 -9.69 -19.27 -3.94
CA GLY A 111 -9.69 -17.80 -4.00
C GLY A 111 -10.74 -17.21 -4.94
N VAL A 112 -11.76 -17.98 -5.33
CA VAL A 112 -12.90 -17.52 -6.14
C VAL A 112 -14.22 -17.98 -5.54
N TRP A 113 -15.10 -17.03 -5.29
CA TRP A 113 -16.42 -17.27 -4.68
C TRP A 113 -17.54 -16.62 -5.48
N ARG A 114 -18.67 -17.31 -5.58
CA ARG A 114 -19.93 -16.67 -5.95
C ARG A 114 -20.56 -16.08 -4.70
N LEU A 115 -20.80 -14.77 -4.70
CA LEU A 115 -21.46 -14.07 -3.59
C LEU A 115 -22.99 -14.15 -3.64
N GLY A 116 -23.58 -14.52 -4.74
CA GLY A 116 -24.99 -14.50 -5.04
C GLY A 116 -25.29 -13.60 -6.23
N ASP A 117 -26.56 -13.19 -6.38
CA ASP A 117 -26.99 -12.37 -7.51
C ASP A 117 -27.40 -10.96 -7.03
N ALA A 118 -26.83 -9.94 -7.64
CA ALA A 118 -27.24 -8.55 -7.46
C ALA A 118 -28.03 -8.10 -8.68
N ARG A 119 -29.33 -7.79 -8.51
CA ARG A 119 -30.25 -7.40 -9.60
C ARG A 119 -30.27 -8.40 -10.76
N ARG A 120 -30.29 -9.70 -10.46
CA ARG A 120 -30.27 -10.84 -11.39
C ARG A 120 -28.91 -11.08 -12.09
N GLU A 121 -27.88 -10.34 -11.75
CA GLU A 121 -26.53 -10.54 -12.28
C GLU A 121 -25.69 -11.31 -11.26
N PRO A 122 -25.10 -12.46 -11.61
CA PRO A 122 -24.19 -13.17 -10.75
C PRO A 122 -22.99 -12.30 -10.34
N VAL A 123 -22.63 -12.35 -9.05
CA VAL A 123 -21.50 -11.60 -8.50
C VAL A 123 -20.43 -12.57 -8.04
N LEU A 124 -19.25 -12.43 -8.61
CA LEU A 124 -18.04 -13.15 -8.23
C LEU A 124 -17.13 -12.27 -7.38
N LEU A 125 -16.50 -12.87 -6.40
CA LEU A 125 -15.36 -12.30 -5.68
C LEU A 125 -14.12 -13.14 -5.98
N SER A 126 -13.03 -12.53 -6.41
CA SER A 126 -11.77 -13.23 -6.66
C SER A 126 -10.59 -12.50 -6.04
N ARG A 127 -9.64 -13.25 -5.48
CA ARG A 127 -8.36 -12.70 -4.99
C ARG A 127 -7.51 -12.12 -6.12
N SER A 128 -7.69 -12.62 -7.35
CA SER A 128 -6.96 -12.16 -8.52
C SER A 128 -7.77 -12.41 -9.78
N LEU A 129 -7.82 -11.42 -10.68
CA LEU A 129 -8.42 -11.59 -12.01
C LEU A 129 -7.71 -12.66 -12.84
N MET A 130 -6.40 -12.83 -12.67
CA MET A 130 -5.63 -13.85 -13.38
C MET A 130 -6.11 -15.27 -13.09
N ARG A 131 -6.63 -15.53 -11.89
CA ARG A 131 -7.23 -16.84 -11.54
C ARG A 131 -8.49 -17.12 -12.36
N LEU A 132 -9.33 -16.10 -12.55
CA LEU A 132 -10.54 -16.22 -13.38
C LEU A 132 -10.21 -16.40 -14.86
N TRP A 133 -9.17 -15.73 -15.35
CA TRP A 133 -8.72 -15.85 -16.73
C TRP A 133 -8.04 -17.20 -17.00
N ALA A 134 -7.40 -17.78 -15.98
CA ALA A 134 -6.80 -19.10 -16.08
C ALA A 134 -7.85 -20.24 -16.15
N ASP A 135 -9.06 -20.01 -15.60
CA ASP A 135 -10.18 -20.98 -15.66
C ASP A 135 -11.47 -20.31 -16.12
N PRO A 136 -11.64 -20.08 -17.43
CA PRO A 136 -12.85 -19.47 -17.98
C PRO A 136 -14.13 -20.28 -17.76
N SER A 137 -14.02 -21.58 -17.48
CA SER A 137 -15.17 -22.45 -17.22
C SER A 137 -15.99 -22.00 -16.00
N ILE A 138 -15.37 -21.23 -15.10
CA ILE A 138 -16.07 -20.61 -13.96
C ILE A 138 -17.22 -19.73 -14.44
N PHE A 139 -17.01 -18.93 -15.50
CA PHE A 139 -18.07 -18.07 -16.04
C PHE A 139 -19.22 -18.89 -16.65
N ASP A 140 -18.91 -19.98 -17.31
CA ASP A 140 -19.94 -20.82 -17.93
C ASP A 140 -20.83 -21.49 -16.87
N ARG A 141 -20.26 -21.88 -15.72
CA ARG A 141 -21.01 -22.49 -14.61
C ARG A 141 -22.01 -21.56 -13.93
N ILE A 142 -21.80 -20.25 -14.02
CA ILE A 142 -22.64 -19.25 -13.33
C ILE A 142 -23.44 -18.38 -14.29
N ARG A 143 -23.21 -18.50 -15.60
CA ARG A 143 -23.85 -17.66 -16.61
C ARG A 143 -25.36 -17.85 -16.59
N VAL A 144 -26.06 -16.74 -16.46
CA VAL A 144 -27.51 -16.68 -16.61
C VAL A 144 -27.82 -16.10 -18.00
N PRO A 145 -28.65 -16.72 -18.83
CA PRO A 145 -28.99 -16.18 -20.15
C PRO A 145 -29.54 -14.76 -20.06
N GLY A 146 -28.94 -13.85 -20.84
CA GLY A 146 -29.35 -12.45 -20.89
C GLY A 146 -28.89 -11.57 -19.74
N ALA A 147 -28.15 -12.12 -18.75
CA ALA A 147 -27.59 -11.35 -17.65
C ALA A 147 -26.07 -11.14 -17.82
N GLY A 148 -25.56 -9.99 -17.35
CA GLY A 148 -24.13 -9.77 -17.17
C GLY A 148 -23.59 -10.53 -15.95
N ILE A 149 -22.26 -10.59 -15.84
CA ILE A 149 -21.56 -11.12 -14.67
C ILE A 149 -20.75 -10.00 -14.04
N ARG A 150 -20.87 -9.79 -12.74
CA ARG A 150 -20.05 -8.83 -12.01
C ARG A 150 -18.90 -9.54 -11.32
N VAL A 151 -17.68 -9.01 -11.50
CA VAL A 151 -16.48 -9.55 -10.91
C VAL A 151 -15.86 -8.51 -9.98
N ILE A 152 -15.78 -8.82 -8.69
CA ILE A 152 -15.07 -8.02 -7.70
C ILE A 152 -13.68 -8.62 -7.52
N ALA A 153 -12.64 -7.85 -7.77
CA ALA A 153 -11.26 -8.27 -7.55
C ALA A 153 -10.37 -7.04 -7.30
N PRO A 154 -9.25 -7.21 -6.57
CA PRO A 154 -8.23 -6.18 -6.47
C PRO A 154 -7.66 -5.82 -7.84
N ARG A 155 -7.21 -4.57 -7.98
CA ARG A 155 -6.55 -4.11 -9.19
C ARG A 155 -5.18 -4.78 -9.33
N ALA A 156 -4.94 -5.41 -10.45
CA ALA A 156 -3.64 -5.95 -10.82
C ALA A 156 -2.96 -5.03 -11.84
N ALA A 157 -1.69 -4.68 -11.60
CA ALA A 157 -0.95 -3.82 -12.53
C ALA A 157 -0.84 -4.43 -13.93
N GLN A 158 -0.81 -5.76 -14.03
CA GLN A 158 -0.72 -6.52 -15.29
C GLN A 158 -2.00 -6.44 -16.13
N MET A 159 -3.12 -6.00 -15.55
CA MET A 159 -4.41 -5.94 -16.25
C MET A 159 -4.69 -4.60 -16.92
N ARG A 160 -3.73 -3.68 -16.91
CA ARG A 160 -3.89 -2.39 -17.61
C ARG A 160 -4.01 -2.64 -19.11
N GLY A 161 -5.14 -2.21 -19.70
CA GLY A 161 -5.38 -2.33 -21.14
C GLY A 161 -5.85 -3.70 -21.62
N VAL A 162 -6.08 -4.68 -20.72
CA VAL A 162 -6.70 -5.96 -21.13
C VAL A 162 -8.21 -5.76 -21.25
N PRO A 163 -8.81 -5.98 -22.43
CA PRO A 163 -10.24 -5.87 -22.59
C PRO A 163 -10.96 -6.98 -21.83
N PHE A 164 -12.06 -6.62 -21.16
CA PHE A 164 -12.94 -7.61 -20.55
C PHE A 164 -13.85 -8.25 -21.59
N PRO A 165 -14.13 -9.55 -21.47
CA PRO A 165 -15.12 -10.20 -22.34
C PRO A 165 -16.48 -9.51 -22.23
N THR A 166 -17.21 -9.47 -23.34
CA THR A 166 -18.56 -8.89 -23.39
C THR A 166 -19.47 -9.54 -22.34
N GLY A 167 -20.18 -8.71 -21.59
CA GLY A 167 -21.10 -9.16 -20.54
C GLY A 167 -20.42 -9.40 -19.18
N ILE A 168 -19.13 -9.08 -19.03
CA ILE A 168 -18.44 -9.10 -17.73
C ILE A 168 -18.12 -7.67 -17.31
N GLU A 169 -18.65 -7.25 -16.14
CA GLU A 169 -18.33 -5.99 -15.49
C GLU A 169 -17.29 -6.23 -14.38
N TRP A 170 -16.13 -5.61 -14.47
CA TRP A 170 -15.17 -5.62 -13.37
C TRP A 170 -15.41 -4.46 -12.41
N LEU A 171 -15.53 -4.79 -11.15
CA LEU A 171 -15.66 -3.86 -10.03
C LEU A 171 -14.35 -3.91 -9.21
N PRO A 172 -13.37 -3.04 -9.49
CA PRO A 172 -12.13 -2.99 -8.71
C PRO A 172 -12.44 -2.73 -7.24
N LEU A 173 -11.95 -3.60 -6.35
CA LEU A 173 -12.26 -3.54 -4.92
C LEU A 173 -11.84 -2.20 -4.30
N GLU A 174 -10.72 -1.64 -4.73
CA GLU A 174 -10.18 -0.36 -4.25
C GLU A 174 -10.99 0.85 -4.68
N GLU A 175 -11.65 0.79 -5.83
CA GLU A 175 -12.31 1.94 -6.46
C GLU A 175 -13.81 1.94 -6.28
N ARG A 176 -14.39 0.74 -6.22
CA ARG A 176 -15.84 0.58 -6.16
C ARG A 176 -16.37 0.38 -4.75
N PHE A 177 -15.47 0.19 -3.79
CA PHE A 177 -15.86 -0.04 -2.40
C PHE A 177 -15.03 0.80 -1.45
N THR A 178 -15.69 1.38 -0.46
CA THR A 178 -15.03 2.13 0.62
C THR A 178 -15.50 1.61 1.97
N SER A 179 -14.66 1.73 3.01
CA SER A 179 -15.06 1.41 4.37
C SER A 179 -15.62 2.64 5.05
N TYR A 180 -16.80 2.50 5.64
CA TYR A 180 -17.44 3.56 6.42
C TYR A 180 -18.18 2.97 7.60
N GLY A 181 -17.97 3.52 8.81
CA GLY A 181 -18.67 3.09 10.02
C GLY A 181 -18.51 1.60 10.36
N GLY A 182 -17.35 0.99 10.04
CA GLY A 182 -17.11 -0.45 10.26
C GLY A 182 -17.80 -1.36 9.24
N GLY A 183 -18.40 -0.80 8.19
CA GLY A 183 -18.98 -1.52 7.06
C GLY A 183 -18.25 -1.28 5.76
N ILE A 184 -18.78 -1.85 4.68
CA ILE A 184 -18.37 -1.59 3.30
C ILE A 184 -19.54 -0.95 2.56
N VAL A 185 -19.26 0.11 1.82
CA VAL A 185 -20.23 0.80 0.97
C VAL A 185 -19.80 0.66 -0.48
N HIS A 186 -20.75 0.29 -1.35
CA HIS A 186 -20.54 0.27 -2.78
C HIS A 186 -20.71 1.67 -3.36
N LEU A 187 -19.66 2.19 -3.99
CA LEU A 187 -19.69 3.45 -4.71
C LEU A 187 -20.30 3.21 -6.10
N LYS A 188 -21.51 3.71 -6.32
CA LYS A 188 -22.14 3.66 -7.65
C LYS A 188 -21.29 4.49 -8.63
N ALA A 189 -21.23 4.05 -9.89
CA ALA A 189 -20.60 4.83 -10.95
C ALA A 189 -21.21 6.24 -11.00
N GLY A 190 -20.40 7.27 -10.86
CA GLY A 190 -20.83 8.67 -10.76
C GLY A 190 -20.78 9.25 -9.33
N LEU A 191 -20.58 8.42 -8.28
CA LEU A 191 -20.35 8.86 -6.90
C LEU A 191 -18.94 8.54 -6.38
N ALA A 192 -18.14 7.75 -7.11
CA ALA A 192 -16.71 7.80 -6.89
C ALA A 192 -16.30 9.25 -7.19
N PRO A 193 -15.63 9.97 -6.25
CA PRO A 193 -14.86 11.10 -6.69
C PRO A 193 -13.92 10.49 -7.74
N GLU A 194 -14.19 10.77 -9.03
CA GLU A 194 -13.14 10.66 -10.00
C GLU A 194 -11.95 11.34 -9.35
N PRO A 195 -10.74 10.73 -9.33
CA PRO A 195 -9.57 11.55 -9.10
C PRO A 195 -9.75 12.66 -10.12
N SER A 196 -10.16 13.84 -9.61
CA SER A 196 -10.51 14.95 -10.44
C SER A 196 -9.34 15.15 -11.38
N THR A 197 -9.51 14.78 -12.65
CA THR A 197 -8.55 15.01 -13.73
C THR A 197 -8.26 16.52 -13.84
N ASP A 198 -9.09 17.32 -13.17
CA ASP A 198 -8.96 18.77 -13.02
C ASP A 198 -8.35 19.21 -11.68
N ALA A 199 -8.05 18.31 -10.74
CA ALA A 199 -7.25 18.69 -9.57
C ALA A 199 -5.85 18.99 -10.10
N ASP A 200 -5.45 20.25 -10.04
CA ASP A 200 -4.08 20.66 -10.38
C ASP A 200 -3.13 19.69 -9.66
N PRO A 201 -2.32 18.90 -10.41
CA PRO A 201 -1.42 17.91 -9.80
C PRO A 201 -0.42 18.54 -8.84
N ARG A 202 -0.36 19.87 -8.77
CA ARG A 202 0.52 20.66 -7.92
C ARG A 202 -0.07 20.93 -6.53
N ILE A 203 -1.35 20.62 -6.28
CA ILE A 203 -1.97 20.88 -4.97
C ILE A 203 -1.30 20.05 -3.89
N PRO A 204 -0.83 20.67 -2.80
CA PRO A 204 -0.22 19.96 -1.68
C PRO A 204 -1.24 19.05 -0.97
N VAL A 205 -0.86 17.77 -0.79
CA VAL A 205 -1.68 16.74 -0.13
C VAL A 205 -0.94 16.18 1.09
N HIS A 206 0.38 16.06 0.99
CA HIS A 206 1.25 15.53 2.03
C HIS A 206 2.15 16.63 2.58
N GLY A 207 1.62 17.52 3.43
CA GLY A 207 2.33 18.73 3.84
C GLY A 207 2.63 19.59 2.61
N PRO A 208 3.92 19.89 2.30
CA PRO A 208 4.26 20.69 1.12
C PRO A 208 4.23 19.90 -0.20
N PHE A 209 3.95 18.57 -0.17
CA PHE A 209 4.03 17.70 -1.34
C PHE A 209 2.68 17.42 -1.97
N SER A 210 2.66 17.33 -3.30
CA SER A 210 1.53 16.76 -4.05
C SER A 210 1.27 15.30 -3.70
N ALA A 211 0.14 14.75 -4.13
CA ALA A 211 -0.24 13.36 -3.85
C ALA A 211 0.81 12.32 -4.34
N ASP A 212 1.50 12.61 -5.43
CA ASP A 212 2.54 11.77 -6.04
C ASP A 212 3.98 12.16 -5.64
N PHE A 213 4.15 13.22 -4.82
CA PHE A 213 5.43 13.81 -4.43
C PHE A 213 6.23 14.44 -5.58
N LYS A 214 5.66 14.60 -6.77
CA LYS A 214 6.34 15.24 -7.90
C LYS A 214 6.38 16.75 -7.80
N TRP A 215 5.50 17.35 -7.02
CA TRP A 215 5.44 18.79 -6.80
C TRP A 215 5.64 19.12 -5.34
N VAL A 216 6.45 20.15 -5.09
CA VAL A 216 6.71 20.68 -3.75
C VAL A 216 6.37 22.16 -3.72
N THR A 217 5.52 22.58 -2.79
CA THR A 217 5.16 23.99 -2.60
C THR A 217 5.83 24.50 -1.31
N LEU A 218 6.64 25.52 -1.44
CA LEU A 218 7.34 26.16 -0.31
C LEU A 218 7.18 27.69 -0.40
N ASP A 219 6.82 28.31 0.70
CA ASP A 219 6.70 29.79 0.78
C ASP A 219 8.06 30.48 0.58
N SER A 220 9.15 29.78 0.93
CA SER A 220 10.52 30.27 0.74
C SER A 220 11.03 30.22 -0.71
N TRP A 221 10.24 29.66 -1.65
CA TRP A 221 10.61 29.55 -3.06
C TRP A 221 9.74 30.44 -3.94
N PRO A 222 10.30 31.54 -4.55
CA PRO A 222 9.51 32.58 -5.21
C PRO A 222 9.02 32.20 -6.63
N HIS A 223 9.46 31.04 -7.18
CA HIS A 223 9.16 30.65 -8.55
C HIS A 223 7.95 29.70 -8.66
N GLY A 224 7.13 29.58 -7.62
CA GLY A 224 5.95 28.70 -7.60
C GLY A 224 6.28 27.23 -7.26
N PRO A 225 5.39 26.31 -7.57
CA PRO A 225 5.59 24.90 -7.26
C PRO A 225 6.84 24.33 -7.93
N ILE A 226 7.61 23.56 -7.18
CA ILE A 226 8.87 22.94 -7.60
C ILE A 226 8.57 21.57 -8.18
N GLU A 227 8.97 21.32 -9.41
CA GLU A 227 8.86 20.00 -10.04
C GLU A 227 10.06 19.12 -9.68
N CYS A 228 9.79 17.88 -9.26
CA CYS A 228 10.78 16.88 -8.92
C CYS A 228 10.79 15.75 -9.95
N THR A 229 11.97 15.24 -10.27
CA THR A 229 12.11 14.01 -11.05
C THR A 229 11.55 12.81 -10.29
N ASP A 230 11.25 11.71 -10.98
CA ASP A 230 10.73 10.49 -10.34
C ASP A 230 11.62 9.98 -9.22
N GLY A 231 12.94 10.03 -9.40
CA GLY A 231 13.90 9.63 -8.37
C GLY A 231 13.90 10.56 -7.14
N GLN A 232 13.78 11.87 -7.35
CA GLN A 232 13.69 12.87 -6.27
C GLN A 232 12.36 12.73 -5.52
N ALA A 233 11.25 12.58 -6.22
CA ALA A 233 9.93 12.32 -5.65
C ALA A 233 9.92 11.04 -4.81
N ALA A 234 10.53 9.96 -5.30
CA ALA A 234 10.66 8.69 -4.57
C ALA A 234 11.47 8.83 -3.27
N VAL A 235 12.53 9.65 -3.26
CA VAL A 235 13.31 9.94 -2.04
C VAL A 235 12.50 10.75 -1.04
N PHE A 236 11.79 11.80 -1.46
CA PHE A 236 10.90 12.55 -0.59
C PHE A 236 9.80 11.67 -0.01
N LYS A 237 9.14 10.86 -0.83
CA LYS A 237 8.14 9.89 -0.39
C LYS A 237 8.69 8.89 0.63
N ALA A 238 9.90 8.38 0.41
CA ALA A 238 10.56 7.48 1.35
C ALA A 238 10.81 8.16 2.71
N LEU A 239 11.37 9.37 2.71
CA LEU A 239 11.63 10.15 3.93
C LEU A 239 10.33 10.51 4.67
N TRP A 240 9.29 10.89 3.93
CA TRP A 240 7.96 11.15 4.50
C TRP A 240 7.38 9.93 5.22
N THR A 241 7.56 8.73 4.64
CA THR A 241 7.11 7.46 5.23
C THR A 241 7.81 7.16 6.57
N PHE A 242 9.04 7.62 6.77
CA PHE A 242 9.78 7.43 8.02
C PHE A 242 9.40 8.42 9.14
N LYS A 243 8.48 9.37 8.92
CA LYS A 243 7.86 10.22 9.94
C LYS A 243 8.87 10.87 10.90
N ALA A 244 9.79 11.67 10.38
CA ALA A 244 10.84 12.35 11.15
C ALA A 244 11.85 11.43 11.86
N VAL A 245 11.79 10.11 11.67
CA VAL A 245 12.78 9.20 12.27
C VAL A 245 14.11 9.27 11.50
N LYS A 246 15.21 9.49 12.23
CA LYS A 246 16.56 9.46 11.66
C LYS A 246 16.84 8.10 11.02
N THR A 247 17.07 8.07 9.73
CA THR A 247 17.19 6.84 8.94
C THR A 247 18.47 6.88 8.10
N VAL A 248 19.23 5.78 8.09
CA VAL A 248 20.47 5.68 7.29
C VAL A 248 20.17 5.78 5.79
N GLY A 249 21.07 6.45 5.04
CA GLY A 249 20.85 6.77 3.63
C GLY A 249 20.54 5.56 2.75
N ILE A 250 21.22 4.43 2.97
CA ILE A 250 20.96 3.18 2.22
C ILE A 250 19.52 2.67 2.39
N ARG A 251 18.95 2.84 3.57
CA ARG A 251 17.56 2.45 3.84
C ARG A 251 16.57 3.38 3.14
N VAL A 252 16.88 4.69 3.11
CA VAL A 252 16.08 5.66 2.36
C VAL A 252 16.09 5.32 0.88
N MET A 253 17.26 5.07 0.29
CA MET A 253 17.41 4.74 -1.13
C MET A 253 16.70 3.44 -1.50
N ARG A 254 16.83 2.41 -0.66
CA ARG A 254 16.10 1.14 -0.86
C ARG A 254 14.59 1.34 -0.81
N ARG A 255 14.09 2.14 0.14
CA ARG A 255 12.67 2.45 0.24
C ARG A 255 12.16 3.23 -0.97
N ALA A 256 13.01 4.06 -1.56
CA ALA A 256 12.76 4.80 -2.80
C ALA A 256 12.83 3.92 -4.06
N GLY A 257 13.21 2.64 -3.95
CA GLY A 257 13.41 1.75 -5.11
C GLY A 257 14.66 2.07 -5.93
N LEU A 258 15.65 2.74 -5.33
CA LEU A 258 16.88 3.18 -5.99
C LEU A 258 18.06 2.34 -5.53
N SER A 259 18.91 1.90 -6.49
CA SER A 259 19.95 0.91 -6.23
C SER A 259 21.29 1.48 -5.76
N SER A 260 21.54 2.78 -5.90
CA SER A 260 22.85 3.37 -5.61
C SER A 260 22.79 4.82 -5.14
N GLY A 261 23.87 5.25 -4.49
CA GLY A 261 24.09 6.64 -4.09
C GLY A 261 23.57 7.00 -2.70
N LYS A 262 23.75 8.25 -2.38
CA LYS A 262 23.20 8.88 -1.18
C LYS A 262 21.99 9.71 -1.58
N PRO A 263 20.99 9.91 -0.70
CA PRO A 263 19.82 10.73 -1.00
C PRO A 263 20.16 12.08 -1.61
N ASN A 264 21.16 12.78 -1.06
CA ASN A 264 21.58 14.11 -1.51
C ASN A 264 22.21 14.13 -2.92
N ASP A 265 22.68 13.01 -3.44
CA ASP A 265 23.32 12.98 -4.77
C ASP A 265 22.33 13.24 -5.90
N LEU A 266 21.06 12.88 -5.70
CA LEU A 266 19.97 13.12 -6.65
C LEU A 266 19.56 14.60 -6.76
N PHE A 267 19.93 15.40 -5.77
CA PHE A 267 19.59 16.83 -5.73
C PHE A 267 20.76 17.74 -6.10
N LYS A 268 21.92 17.19 -6.47
CA LYS A 268 23.09 17.98 -6.89
C LYS A 268 22.83 18.65 -8.23
N VAL A 269 22.99 19.98 -8.27
CA VAL A 269 22.90 20.75 -9.49
C VAL A 269 24.25 20.77 -10.19
N LYS A 270 24.31 20.32 -11.45
CA LYS A 270 25.52 20.40 -12.28
C LYS A 270 25.86 21.86 -12.58
N GLN A 271 27.14 22.20 -12.71
CA GLN A 271 27.61 23.57 -12.93
C GLN A 271 26.91 24.28 -14.11
N ARG A 272 26.67 23.55 -15.21
CA ARG A 272 25.96 24.07 -16.40
C ARG A 272 24.49 24.42 -16.19
N HIS A 273 23.89 24.01 -15.07
CA HIS A 273 22.47 24.23 -14.73
C HIS A 273 22.29 25.20 -13.57
N LYS A 274 23.38 25.80 -13.06
CA LYS A 274 23.29 26.81 -12.02
C LYS A 274 22.56 28.06 -12.53
N GLY A 275 21.77 28.67 -11.65
CA GLY A 275 20.94 29.84 -11.96
C GLY A 275 19.64 29.51 -12.70
N ARG A 276 19.32 28.22 -12.90
CA ARG A 276 18.06 27.80 -13.54
C ARG A 276 17.08 27.27 -12.50
N PRO A 277 15.93 27.92 -12.29
CA PRO A 277 14.97 27.55 -11.25
C PRO A 277 14.53 26.09 -11.30
N GLU A 278 14.34 25.52 -12.52
CA GLU A 278 13.90 24.15 -12.72
C GLU A 278 14.90 23.10 -12.17
N TYR A 279 16.19 23.45 -12.06
CA TYR A 279 17.21 22.55 -11.47
C TYR A 279 17.56 22.91 -10.04
N GLU A 280 17.46 24.18 -9.65
CA GLU A 280 17.77 24.64 -8.30
C GLU A 280 16.62 24.42 -7.32
N GLY A 281 15.37 24.44 -7.79
CA GLY A 281 14.17 24.21 -6.99
C GLY A 281 14.22 22.91 -6.19
N PRO A 282 14.44 21.74 -6.81
CA PRO A 282 14.54 20.47 -6.07
C PRO A 282 15.65 20.45 -5.02
N LEU A 283 16.79 21.07 -5.29
CA LEU A 283 17.86 21.22 -4.28
C LEU A 283 17.45 22.13 -3.13
N HIS A 284 16.75 23.23 -3.43
CA HIS A 284 16.20 24.14 -2.43
C HIS A 284 15.20 23.40 -1.53
N ALA A 285 14.24 22.68 -2.12
CA ALA A 285 13.27 21.89 -1.39
C ALA A 285 13.95 20.83 -0.50
N TYR A 286 14.95 20.13 -1.04
CA TYR A 286 15.70 19.15 -0.26
C TYR A 286 16.38 19.77 0.96
N ARG A 287 17.02 20.94 0.81
CA ARG A 287 17.70 21.65 1.91
C ARG A 287 16.71 22.18 2.94
N ALA A 288 15.55 22.63 2.52
CA ALA A 288 14.51 23.17 3.40
C ALA A 288 13.79 22.08 4.22
N LEU A 289 13.63 20.90 3.65
CA LEU A 289 12.77 19.86 4.22
C LEU A 289 13.52 18.68 4.84
N VAL A 290 14.79 18.45 4.42
CA VAL A 290 15.56 17.28 4.84
C VAL A 290 16.77 17.69 5.67
N GLU A 291 16.82 17.19 6.88
CA GLU A 291 17.99 17.27 7.73
C GLU A 291 18.87 16.01 7.58
N SER A 292 20.17 16.16 7.77
CA SER A 292 21.12 15.06 7.70
C SER A 292 22.24 15.16 8.71
N ASN A 293 22.61 14.02 9.30
CA ASN A 293 23.85 13.89 10.07
C ASN A 293 24.91 13.19 9.20
N LYS A 294 25.90 13.95 8.74
CA LYS A 294 26.96 13.45 7.86
C LYS A 294 27.86 12.39 8.52
N ARG A 295 28.06 12.48 9.84
CA ARG A 295 28.91 11.52 10.58
C ARG A 295 28.26 10.15 10.66
N GLU A 296 26.95 10.13 10.90
CA GLU A 296 26.15 8.91 11.03
C GLU A 296 25.56 8.44 9.69
N GLY A 297 25.63 9.26 8.65
CA GLY A 297 25.02 8.97 7.36
C GLY A 297 23.49 8.87 7.42
N THR A 298 22.87 9.58 8.39
CA THR A 298 21.42 9.55 8.61
C THR A 298 20.71 10.76 8.03
N TYR A 299 19.46 10.58 7.62
CA TYR A 299 18.57 11.56 7.02
C TYR A 299 17.19 11.48 7.66
N TRP A 300 16.52 12.62 7.83
CA TRP A 300 15.13 12.66 8.30
C TRP A 300 14.44 13.92 7.79
N MET A 301 13.13 13.92 7.85
CA MET A 301 12.28 15.03 7.41
C MET A 301 11.40 15.46 8.60
N PRO A 302 11.75 16.56 9.31
CA PRO A 302 11.04 16.99 10.51
C PRO A 302 9.54 17.21 10.30
N CYS A 303 9.14 17.82 9.19
CA CYS A 303 7.74 18.13 8.88
C CYS A 303 6.87 16.88 8.67
N ALA A 304 7.43 15.70 8.41
CA ALA A 304 6.68 14.45 8.27
C ALA A 304 6.10 13.91 9.60
N GLY A 305 6.51 14.47 10.73
CA GLY A 305 6.07 14.04 12.07
C GLY A 305 4.77 14.64 12.59
N GLY A 306 4.15 15.58 11.90
CA GLY A 306 2.80 16.08 12.19
C GLY A 306 2.66 17.04 13.39
N ALA A 307 3.71 17.69 13.86
CA ALA A 307 3.60 18.75 14.88
C ALA A 307 4.87 19.62 14.94
N ALA A 308 5.10 20.39 13.92
CA ALA A 308 5.93 21.61 14.05
C ALA A 308 5.56 22.49 12.87
N GLY A 309 5.08 23.69 13.15
CA GLY A 309 4.80 24.69 12.15
C GLY A 309 5.97 24.80 11.18
N LEU A 310 5.64 24.91 9.92
CA LEU A 310 6.59 25.28 8.87
C LEU A 310 7.24 26.61 9.23
N PRO A 311 8.57 26.73 9.07
CA PRO A 311 9.25 28.02 9.23
C PRO A 311 8.83 29.02 8.16
#